data_3accf4d66c1523dfacec6cd3d1e08708
#
_entry.id   3accf4d66c1523dfacec6cd3d1e08708
#
_cell.length_a   1.000
_cell.length_b   1.000
_cell.length_c   1.000
_cell.angle_alpha   90.00
_cell.angle_beta   90.00
_cell.angle_gamma   90.00
#
_symmetry.space_group_name_H-M   'P 1'
#
loop_
_entity.id
_entity.type
_entity.pdbx_description
1 polymer ?
#
loop_
_entity_poly.entity_id
_entity_poly.type
_entity_poly.pdbx_seq_one_letter_code
_entity_poly.pdbx_strand_id
1 'polypeptide(L)'
;MSIMQKVKQVFSTHAETMDSHSDEQLRSRYYKTNTQNALKAVEDVIRGLKGYTVTSVSPERGEMSVNIAGSRKAFVVVTVITIRPFETAIDFSVTTETPLPSDFGFSKKVIMELYNQLDKQLVFVGSGLGAKL
;
A
#
# COMPACT_ATOMS: atom_id res chain seq x y z
N MET A 1 10.75 -9.39 15.21
CA MET A 1 10.79 -10.04 13.89
C MET A 1 11.93 -11.06 13.85
N SER A 2 11.67 -12.24 13.32
CA SER A 2 12.70 -13.26 13.20
C SER A 2 13.66 -12.96 12.05
N ILE A 3 14.87 -13.57 12.11
CA ILE A 3 15.85 -13.44 11.04
C ILE A 3 15.29 -13.96 9.72
N MET A 4 14.53 -15.06 9.76
CA MET A 4 13.91 -15.64 8.56
C MET A 4 12.93 -14.68 7.90
N GLN A 5 12.15 -13.92 8.66
CA GLN A 5 11.24 -12.92 8.12
C GLN A 5 12.00 -11.76 7.47
N LYS A 6 13.09 -11.31 8.09
CA LYS A 6 13.93 -10.26 7.51
C LYS A 6 14.57 -10.71 6.20
N VAL A 7 15.04 -11.95 6.14
CA VAL A 7 15.62 -12.53 4.93
C VAL A 7 14.57 -12.60 3.83
N LYS A 8 13.34 -13.03 4.16
CA LYS A 8 12.24 -13.08 3.20
C LYS A 8 11.90 -11.70 2.64
N GLN A 9 11.89 -10.66 3.48
CA GLN A 9 11.65 -9.29 3.01
C GLN A 9 12.72 -8.83 2.03
N VAL A 10 13.98 -9.06 2.35
CA VAL A 10 15.11 -8.62 1.52
C VAL A 10 15.16 -9.36 0.18
N PHE A 11 14.80 -10.65 0.18
CA PHE A 11 14.88 -11.51 -1.00
C PHE A 11 13.52 -11.81 -1.63
N SER A 12 12.50 -11.02 -1.30
CA SER A 12 11.17 -11.13 -1.91
C SER A 12 11.01 -10.16 -3.07
N THR A 13 10.12 -10.49 -4.00
CA THR A 13 9.65 -9.58 -5.06
C THR A 13 8.28 -8.99 -4.73
N HIS A 14 7.77 -9.26 -3.54
CA HIS A 14 6.45 -8.87 -3.08
C HIS A 14 6.51 -8.25 -1.70
N ALA A 15 5.73 -7.21 -1.48
CA ALA A 15 5.48 -6.63 -0.16
C ALA A 15 4.01 -6.26 -0.05
N GLU A 16 3.44 -6.45 1.13
CA GLU A 16 2.07 -6.06 1.40
C GLU A 16 1.92 -5.54 2.83
N THR A 17 0.98 -4.63 3.01
CA THR A 17 0.66 -4.13 4.34
C THR A 17 -0.42 -4.97 5.00
N MET A 18 -0.36 -5.10 6.31
CA MET A 18 -1.38 -5.76 7.12
C MET A 18 -1.29 -5.23 8.55
N ASP A 19 -2.39 -5.31 9.29
CA ASP A 19 -2.46 -4.75 10.65
C ASP A 19 -1.38 -5.30 11.58
N SER A 20 -1.12 -6.59 11.52
CA SER A 20 -0.19 -7.29 12.42
C SER A 20 1.16 -7.59 11.79
N HIS A 21 1.54 -6.82 10.74
CA HIS A 21 2.82 -7.03 10.09
C HIS A 21 3.98 -6.86 11.09
N SER A 22 4.97 -7.77 11.01
CA SER A 22 6.14 -7.71 11.89
C SER A 22 7.00 -6.48 11.65
N ASP A 23 7.04 -5.97 10.41
CA ASP A 23 7.68 -4.70 10.08
C ASP A 23 6.67 -3.58 10.32
N GLU A 24 6.98 -2.68 11.26
CA GLU A 24 6.09 -1.56 11.61
C GLU A 24 5.80 -0.65 10.43
N GLN A 25 6.74 -0.53 9.49
CA GLN A 25 6.56 0.31 8.30
C GLN A 25 5.59 -0.29 7.29
N LEU A 26 5.26 -1.57 7.42
CA LEU A 26 4.31 -2.27 6.57
C LEU A 26 3.00 -2.60 7.28
N ARG A 27 2.73 -1.97 8.41
CA ARG A 27 1.42 -2.09 9.07
C ARG A 27 0.41 -1.21 8.37
N SER A 28 -0.84 -1.69 8.31
CA SER A 28 -1.96 -0.94 7.73
C SER A 28 -2.06 0.44 8.36
N ARG A 29 -2.17 1.49 7.54
CA ARG A 29 -2.34 2.85 8.02
C ARG A 29 -3.80 3.26 7.92
N TYR A 30 -4.29 3.88 8.97
CA TYR A 30 -5.67 4.33 9.08
C TYR A 30 -5.74 5.85 8.99
N TYR A 31 -6.75 6.33 8.27
CA TYR A 31 -6.96 7.75 8.02
C TYR A 31 -8.37 8.16 8.39
N LYS A 32 -8.52 9.43 8.76
CA LYS A 32 -9.81 10.03 9.07
C LYS A 32 -10.52 10.36 7.77
N THR A 33 -11.18 9.37 7.20
CA THR A 33 -11.84 9.48 5.90
C THR A 33 -12.84 8.34 5.72
N ASN A 34 -13.54 8.33 4.61
CA ASN A 34 -14.42 7.24 4.20
C ASN A 34 -13.85 6.53 2.97
N THR A 35 -14.48 5.43 2.55
CA THR A 35 -14.00 4.61 1.43
C THR A 35 -13.88 5.40 0.13
N GLN A 36 -14.89 6.20 -0.21
CA GLN A 36 -14.89 6.97 -1.46
C GLN A 36 -13.79 8.02 -1.50
N ASN A 37 -13.65 8.78 -0.42
CA ASN A 37 -12.62 9.81 -0.33
C ASN A 37 -11.22 9.20 -0.27
N ALA A 38 -11.07 8.06 0.39
CA ALA A 38 -9.79 7.34 0.43
C ALA A 38 -9.38 6.88 -0.97
N LEU A 39 -10.29 6.27 -1.73
CA LEU A 39 -10.00 5.84 -3.10
C LEU A 39 -9.64 7.03 -3.99
N LYS A 40 -10.35 8.15 -3.84
CA LYS A 40 -10.04 9.37 -4.59
C LYS A 40 -8.66 9.90 -4.24
N ALA A 41 -8.31 9.93 -2.96
CA ALA A 41 -7.00 10.39 -2.51
C ALA A 41 -5.88 9.53 -3.09
N VAL A 42 -6.05 8.21 -3.08
CA VAL A 42 -5.08 7.29 -3.67
C VAL A 42 -4.97 7.54 -5.18
N GLU A 43 -6.09 7.68 -5.86
CA GLU A 43 -6.09 7.97 -7.31
C GLU A 43 -5.33 9.27 -7.61
N ASP A 44 -5.58 10.32 -6.84
CA ASP A 44 -4.88 11.60 -7.01
C ASP A 44 -3.37 11.45 -6.80
N VAL A 45 -2.94 10.69 -5.79
CA VAL A 45 -1.53 10.40 -5.55
C VAL A 45 -0.93 9.66 -6.75
N ILE A 46 -1.59 8.60 -7.21
CA ILE A 46 -1.11 7.79 -8.32
C ILE A 46 -0.95 8.62 -9.59
N ARG A 47 -1.93 9.47 -9.89
CA ARG A 47 -1.88 10.33 -11.09
C ARG A 47 -0.74 11.33 -11.06
N GLY A 48 -0.26 11.69 -9.89
CA GLY A 48 0.88 12.60 -9.72
C GLY A 48 2.24 11.91 -9.77
N LEU A 49 2.29 10.58 -9.81
CA LEU A 49 3.55 9.83 -9.81
C LEU A 49 3.89 9.35 -11.23
N LYS A 50 5.10 9.68 -11.67
CA LYS A 50 5.56 9.31 -13.01
C LYS A 50 5.69 7.79 -13.14
N GLY A 51 5.12 7.26 -14.22
CA GLY A 51 5.17 5.84 -14.52
C GLY A 51 4.06 5.02 -13.86
N TYR A 52 3.24 5.64 -13.02
CA TYR A 52 2.13 4.97 -12.36
C TYR A 52 0.85 5.18 -13.16
N THR A 53 0.08 4.11 -13.37
CA THR A 53 -1.17 4.14 -14.13
C THR A 53 -2.24 3.34 -13.40
N VAL A 54 -3.38 3.97 -13.11
CA VAL A 54 -4.55 3.28 -12.57
C VAL A 54 -5.15 2.43 -13.69
N THR A 55 -5.26 1.12 -13.48
CA THR A 55 -5.79 0.18 -14.48
C THR A 55 -7.24 -0.20 -14.20
N SER A 56 -7.65 -0.19 -12.95
CA SER A 56 -9.04 -0.47 -12.59
C SER A 56 -9.37 0.11 -11.22
N VAL A 57 -10.62 0.48 -11.03
CA VAL A 57 -11.15 0.93 -9.74
C VAL A 57 -12.48 0.23 -9.51
N SER A 58 -12.66 -0.37 -8.34
CA SER A 58 -13.91 -0.97 -7.90
C SER A 58 -14.37 -0.32 -6.60
N PRO A 59 -15.16 0.77 -6.68
CA PRO A 59 -15.60 1.46 -5.46
C PRO A 59 -16.42 0.57 -4.52
N GLU A 60 -17.18 -0.36 -5.06
CA GLU A 60 -18.01 -1.28 -4.29
C GLU A 60 -17.17 -2.22 -3.42
N ARG A 61 -16.01 -2.63 -3.94
CA ARG A 61 -15.09 -3.52 -3.22
C ARG A 61 -14.04 -2.74 -2.44
N GLY A 62 -13.92 -1.43 -2.66
CA GLY A 62 -12.86 -0.63 -2.08
C GLY A 62 -11.49 -1.03 -2.63
N GLU A 63 -11.39 -1.36 -3.92
CA GLU A 63 -10.17 -1.84 -4.54
C GLU A 63 -9.75 -1.00 -5.73
N MET A 64 -8.45 -0.95 -5.96
CA MET A 64 -7.86 -0.29 -7.12
C MET A 64 -6.64 -1.08 -7.56
N SER A 65 -6.44 -1.18 -8.88
CA SER A 65 -5.25 -1.80 -9.46
C SER A 65 -4.43 -0.74 -10.18
N VAL A 66 -3.12 -0.83 -10.02
CA VAL A 66 -2.17 0.16 -10.55
C VAL A 66 -0.99 -0.59 -11.18
N ASN A 67 -0.58 -0.13 -12.35
CA ASN A 67 0.67 -0.59 -12.98
C ASN A 67 1.75 0.47 -12.82
N ILE A 68 2.95 0.02 -12.52
CA ILE A 68 4.15 0.85 -12.49
C ILE A 68 5.02 0.44 -13.67
N ALA A 69 5.38 1.41 -14.51
CA ALA A 69 6.25 1.22 -15.67
C ALA A 69 7.54 2.03 -15.49
N GLY A 70 8.58 1.67 -16.25
CA GLY A 70 9.87 2.34 -16.18
C GLY A 70 11.00 1.32 -16.13
N SER A 71 12.12 1.68 -15.48
CA SER A 71 13.26 0.78 -15.30
C SER A 71 12.91 -0.43 -14.44
N ARG A 72 11.94 -0.29 -13.53
CA ARG A 72 11.37 -1.40 -12.78
C ARG A 72 9.86 -1.39 -12.94
N LYS A 73 9.30 -2.56 -13.21
CA LYS A 73 7.87 -2.74 -13.41
C LYS A 73 7.27 -3.42 -12.19
N ALA A 74 6.09 -2.98 -11.79
CA ALA A 74 5.39 -3.56 -10.65
C ALA A 74 3.88 -3.45 -10.84
N PHE A 75 3.16 -4.28 -10.10
CA PHE A 75 1.70 -4.27 -10.02
C PHE A 75 1.30 -3.98 -8.58
N VAL A 76 0.39 -3.04 -8.40
CA VAL A 76 -0.09 -2.64 -7.08
C VAL A 76 -1.58 -2.91 -6.97
N VAL A 77 -1.99 -3.54 -5.87
CA VAL A 77 -3.40 -3.64 -5.50
C VAL A 77 -3.60 -2.79 -4.26
N VAL A 78 -4.55 -1.87 -4.34
CA VAL A 78 -4.95 -1.02 -3.22
C VAL A 78 -6.25 -1.55 -2.66
N THR A 79 -6.31 -1.73 -1.34
CA THR A 79 -7.52 -2.16 -0.64
C THR A 79 -7.87 -1.14 0.42
N VAL A 80 -9.12 -0.66 0.39
CA VAL A 80 -9.61 0.36 1.31
C VAL A 80 -10.76 -0.23 2.12
N ILE A 81 -10.65 -0.22 3.44
CA ILE A 81 -11.65 -0.79 4.34
C ILE A 81 -11.96 0.20 5.46
N THR A 82 -13.21 0.62 5.57
CA THR A 82 -13.68 1.44 6.69
C THR A 82 -14.07 0.51 7.84
N ILE A 83 -13.36 0.59 8.96
CA ILE A 83 -13.64 -0.25 10.13
C ILE A 83 -14.66 0.39 11.08
N ARG A 84 -14.75 1.70 11.05
CA ARG A 84 -15.78 2.50 11.76
C ARG A 84 -15.80 3.88 11.12
N PRO A 85 -16.84 4.71 11.40
CA PRO A 85 -16.92 6.04 10.79
C PRO A 85 -15.63 6.84 10.99
N PHE A 86 -15.12 7.40 9.91
CA PHE A 86 -13.89 8.19 9.89
C PHE A 86 -12.62 7.45 10.34
N GLU A 87 -12.64 6.11 10.28
CA GLU A 87 -11.44 5.28 10.45
C GLU A 87 -11.38 4.29 9.28
N THR A 88 -10.58 4.62 8.29
CA THR A 88 -10.47 3.85 7.05
C THR A 88 -9.03 3.40 6.85
N ALA A 89 -8.85 2.08 6.69
CA ALA A 89 -7.55 1.50 6.37
C ALA A 89 -7.29 1.61 4.88
N ILE A 90 -6.08 1.97 4.52
CA ILE A 90 -5.59 1.89 3.15
C ILE A 90 -4.40 0.94 3.16
N ASP A 91 -4.56 -0.18 2.44
CA ASP A 91 -3.55 -1.21 2.33
C ASP A 91 -3.04 -1.32 0.90
N PHE A 92 -1.76 -1.70 0.79
CA PHE A 92 -1.09 -1.88 -0.49
C PHE A 92 -0.48 -3.27 -0.58
N SER A 93 -0.61 -3.89 -1.74
CA SER A 93 0.07 -5.12 -2.11
C SER A 93 0.85 -4.82 -3.38
N VAL A 94 2.17 -4.92 -3.33
CA VAL A 94 3.05 -4.58 -4.45
C VAL A 94 3.84 -5.80 -4.86
N THR A 95 3.75 -6.18 -6.13
CA THR A 95 4.53 -7.28 -6.71
C THR A 95 5.38 -6.73 -7.84
N THR A 96 6.69 -6.89 -7.72
CA THR A 96 7.65 -6.43 -8.72
C THR A 96 7.84 -7.48 -9.79
N GLU A 97 7.75 -7.09 -11.07
CA GLU A 97 8.09 -7.95 -12.18
C GLU A 97 9.61 -7.99 -12.36
N THR A 98 10.21 -9.11 -12.04
CA THR A 98 11.66 -9.31 -12.20
C THR A 98 11.94 -10.81 -12.32
N PRO A 99 12.91 -11.21 -13.17
CA PRO A 99 13.36 -12.61 -13.19
C PRO A 99 14.25 -12.96 -12.00
N LEU A 100 14.65 -11.95 -11.20
CA LEU A 100 15.51 -12.16 -10.04
C LEU A 100 14.68 -12.63 -8.84
N PRO A 101 15.28 -13.35 -7.88
CA PRO A 101 14.57 -13.81 -6.69
C PRO A 101 14.26 -12.69 -5.69
N SER A 102 14.75 -11.48 -5.93
CA SER A 102 14.54 -10.33 -5.06
C SER A 102 14.41 -9.05 -5.87
N ASP A 103 13.60 -8.10 -5.38
CA ASP A 103 13.53 -6.76 -5.93
C ASP A 103 14.39 -5.77 -5.14
N PHE A 104 15.19 -6.27 -4.19
CA PHE A 104 16.09 -5.50 -3.33
C PHE A 104 15.37 -4.38 -2.58
N GLY A 105 14.13 -4.63 -2.14
CA GLY A 105 13.33 -3.71 -1.36
C GLY A 105 12.53 -2.70 -2.18
N PHE A 106 12.46 -2.86 -3.50
CA PHE A 106 11.70 -1.94 -4.35
C PHE A 106 10.22 -1.92 -3.99
N SER A 107 9.59 -3.08 -3.78
CA SER A 107 8.17 -3.16 -3.41
C SER A 107 7.88 -2.43 -2.10
N LYS A 108 8.75 -2.57 -1.10
CA LYS A 108 8.62 -1.83 0.15
C LYS A 108 8.76 -0.33 -0.06
N LYS A 109 9.72 0.10 -0.89
CA LYS A 109 9.90 1.53 -1.21
C LYS A 109 8.66 2.14 -1.85
N VAL A 110 8.01 1.40 -2.74
CA VAL A 110 6.75 1.85 -3.37
C VAL A 110 5.70 2.10 -2.29
N ILE A 111 5.51 1.15 -1.37
CA ILE A 111 4.53 1.29 -0.29
C ILE A 111 4.83 2.54 0.56
N MET A 112 6.08 2.72 0.94
CA MET A 112 6.48 3.86 1.77
C MET A 112 6.26 5.19 1.06
N GLU A 113 6.56 5.26 -0.23
CA GLU A 113 6.30 6.47 -1.03
C GLU A 113 4.80 6.77 -1.10
N LEU A 114 3.97 5.76 -1.34
CA LEU A 114 2.52 5.94 -1.39
C LEU A 114 1.98 6.45 -0.06
N TYR A 115 2.40 5.86 1.05
CA TYR A 115 1.98 6.33 2.37
C TYR A 115 2.47 7.75 2.66
N ASN A 116 3.72 8.08 2.29
CA ASN A 116 4.23 9.45 2.46
C ASN A 116 3.36 10.47 1.73
N GLN A 117 2.94 10.16 0.52
CA GLN A 117 2.09 11.06 -0.26
C GLN A 117 0.68 11.14 0.34
N LEU A 118 0.12 10.02 0.79
CA LEU A 118 -1.19 10.00 1.43
C LEU A 118 -1.21 10.79 2.74
N ASP A 119 -0.15 10.70 3.52
CA ASP A 119 -0.03 11.45 4.78
C ASP A 119 -0.10 12.96 4.58
N LYS A 120 0.18 13.44 3.37
CA LYS A 120 0.05 14.87 3.02
C LYS A 120 -1.37 15.26 2.65
N GLN A 121 -2.22 14.30 2.27
CA GLN A 121 -3.58 14.57 1.78
C GLN A 121 -4.66 14.19 2.79
N LEU A 122 -4.40 13.19 3.61
CA LEU A 122 -5.38 12.66 4.58
C LEU A 122 -4.83 12.78 5.99
N VAL A 123 -5.75 12.88 6.95
CA VAL A 123 -5.36 12.94 8.37
C VAL A 123 -5.06 11.53 8.87
N PHE A 124 -3.82 11.27 9.25
CA PHE A 124 -3.39 9.99 9.79
C PHE A 124 -3.96 9.78 11.20
N VAL A 125 -4.56 8.62 11.44
CA VAL A 125 -5.15 8.26 12.74
C VAL A 125 -4.22 7.31 13.52
N GLY A 126 -3.69 6.31 12.85
CA GLY A 126 -2.82 5.31 13.47
C GLY A 126 -2.51 4.16 12.54
N SER A 127 -1.65 3.26 12.99
CA SER A 127 -1.29 2.07 12.23
C SER A 127 -1.65 0.80 13.00
N GLY A 128 -2.00 -0.27 12.25
CA GLY A 128 -2.32 -1.57 12.82
C GLY A 128 -3.54 -1.56 13.73
N LEU A 129 -4.48 -0.62 13.54
CA LEU A 129 -5.62 -0.45 14.45
C LEU A 129 -6.60 -1.63 14.43
N GLY A 130 -6.74 -2.29 13.28
CA GLY A 130 -7.64 -3.44 13.15
C GLY A 130 -7.24 -4.61 14.04
N ALA A 131 -5.95 -4.79 14.29
CA ALA A 131 -5.46 -5.86 15.16
C ALA A 131 -5.80 -5.65 16.64
N LYS A 132 -6.26 -4.46 17.02
CA LYS A 132 -6.60 -4.10 18.40
C LYS A 132 -8.11 -4.15 18.69
N LEU A 133 -8.88 -4.49 17.68
CA LEU A 133 -10.35 -4.56 17.82
C LEU A 133 -10.82 -5.85 18.46
#